data_7205e002f42726d11532253810f0739a
#
_entry.id   7205e002f42726d11532253810f0739a
#
_cell.length_a   1.000
_cell.length_b   1.000
_cell.length_c   1.000
_cell.angle_alpha   90.00
_cell.angle_beta   90.00
_cell.angle_gamma   90.00
#
_symmetry.space_group_name_H-M   'P 1'
#
loop_
_entity.id
_entity.type
_entity.pdbx_description
1 polymer ?
#
loop_
_entity_poly.entity_id
_entity_poly.type
_entity_poly.pdbx_seq_one_letter_code
_entity_poly.pdbx_strand_id
1 'polypeptide(L)' 'MNEIRWIYCPICGRKTRTRVYQDTVLVKFPLFCATGKKETRINVVQMKMVVSD' A
#
# COMPACT_ATOMS: atom_id res chain seq x y z
N MET A 1 16.91 -11.17 8.30
CA MET A 1 15.53 -11.60 8.17
C MET A 1 14.70 -10.50 7.53
N ASN A 2 13.85 -10.87 6.61
CA ASN A 2 13.01 -9.90 5.93
C ASN A 2 11.77 -9.60 6.77
N GLU A 3 11.53 -8.33 7.00
CA GLU A 3 10.29 -7.92 7.63
C GLU A 3 9.21 -7.77 6.58
N ILE A 4 8.00 -8.16 6.94
CA ILE A 4 6.84 -8.01 6.08
C ILE A 4 5.89 -7.04 6.75
N ARG A 5 5.41 -6.07 5.98
CA ARG A 5 4.39 -5.14 6.46
C ARG A 5 3.21 -5.15 5.53
N TRP A 6 2.04 -5.13 6.12
CA TRP A 6 0.81 -5.01 5.36
C TRP A 6 0.51 -3.56 5.09
N ILE A 7 0.00 -3.30 3.90
CA ILE A 7 -0.40 -1.95 3.52
C ILE A 7 -1.82 -1.72 3.99
N TYR A 8 -2.03 -0.57 4.61
CA TYR A 8 -3.35 -0.14 5.03
C TYR A 8 -3.89 0.86 4.03
N CYS A 9 -5.19 0.77 3.77
CA CYS A 9 -5.84 1.68 2.85
C CYS A 9 -5.82 3.10 3.42
N PRO A 10 -5.31 4.10 2.68
CA PRO A 10 -5.28 5.47 3.18
C PRO A 10 -6.65 6.13 3.22
N ILE A 11 -7.65 5.50 2.62
CA ILE A 11 -8.99 6.05 2.58
C ILE A 11 -9.82 5.58 3.77
N CYS A 12 -9.85 4.28 4.02
CA CYS A 12 -10.66 3.72 5.09
C CYS A 12 -9.84 3.21 6.27
N GLY A 13 -8.53 3.14 6.13
CA GLY A 13 -7.66 2.70 7.21
C GLY A 13 -7.64 1.21 7.47
N ARG A 14 -8.31 0.43 6.64
CA ARG A 14 -8.36 -1.00 6.83
C ARG A 14 -7.14 -1.68 6.21
N LYS A 15 -6.75 -2.81 6.81
CA LYS A 15 -5.66 -3.60 6.29
C LYS A 15 -6.05 -4.20 4.94
N THR A 16 -5.18 -4.01 3.95
CA THR A 16 -5.39 -4.60 2.64
C THR A 16 -4.71 -5.95 2.56
N ARG A 17 -4.83 -6.60 1.42
CA ARG A 17 -4.16 -7.87 1.16
C ARG A 17 -2.77 -7.69 0.55
N THR A 18 -2.35 -6.46 0.44
CA THR A 18 -1.05 -6.14 -0.13
C THR A 18 -0.02 -6.08 0.99
N ARG A 19 1.07 -6.80 0.80
CA ARG A 19 2.16 -6.80 1.75
C ARG A 19 3.44 -6.39 1.05
N VAL A 20 4.32 -5.75 1.78
CA VAL A 20 5.58 -5.29 1.24
C VAL A 20 6.72 -5.78 2.11
N TYR A 21 7.85 -5.92 1.48
CA TYR A 21 9.08 -6.32 2.15
C TYR A 21 9.98 -5.12 2.31
N GLN A 22 11.07 -5.32 3.06
CA GLN A 22 11.99 -4.25 3.34
C GLN A 22 12.57 -3.63 2.06
N ASP A 23 12.77 -4.42 1.04
CA ASP A 23 13.36 -3.97 -0.23
C ASP A 23 12.33 -3.79 -1.33
N THR A 24 11.06 -3.85 -0.99
CA THR A 24 10.00 -3.68 -1.99
C THR A 24 9.89 -2.22 -2.41
N VAL A 25 9.84 -2.01 -3.71
CA VAL A 25 9.62 -0.69 -4.29
C VAL A 25 8.39 -0.78 -5.19
N LEU A 26 7.40 0.05 -4.91
CA LEU A 26 6.20 0.14 -5.72
C LEU A 26 6.05 1.57 -6.22
N VAL A 27 5.73 1.71 -7.50
CA VAL A 27 5.51 3.02 -8.12
C VAL A 27 4.15 3.00 -8.78
N LYS A 28 3.31 3.96 -8.41
CA LYS A 28 1.96 4.09 -8.96
C LYS A 28 1.19 2.78 -8.85
N PHE A 29 1.29 2.12 -7.71
CA PHE A 29 0.61 0.86 -7.46
C PHE A 29 -0.86 1.13 -7.19
N PRO A 30 -1.76 0.51 -7.96
CA PRO A 30 -3.20 0.69 -7.76
C PRO A 30 -3.65 -0.10 -6.53
N LEU A 31 -4.01 0.62 -5.49
CA LEU A 31 -4.51 0.01 -4.26
C LEU A 31 -6.02 0.18 -4.23
N PHE A 32 -6.71 -0.94 -4.28
CA PHE A 32 -8.17 -0.92 -4.31
C PHE A 32 -8.73 -1.00 -2.90
N CYS A 33 -9.61 -0.05 -2.58
CA CYS A 33 -10.31 -0.04 -1.30
C CYS A 33 -11.67 -0.71 -1.49
N ALA A 34 -11.81 -1.92 -0.96
CA ALA A 34 -13.04 -2.69 -1.12
C ALA A 34 -14.23 -2.02 -0.44
N THR A 35 -13.99 -1.36 0.68
CA THR A 35 -15.05 -0.70 1.43
C THR A 35 -15.58 0.52 0.68
N GLY A 36 -14.67 1.35 0.17
CA GLY A 36 -15.06 2.55 -0.57
C GLY A 36 -15.19 2.34 -2.06
N LYS A 37 -14.84 1.17 -2.54
CA LYS A 37 -14.84 0.85 -3.97
C LYS A 37 -14.07 1.87 -4.78
N LYS A 38 -12.96 2.34 -4.24
CA LYS A 38 -12.10 3.31 -4.89
C LYS A 38 -10.71 2.75 -5.08
N GLU A 39 -10.06 3.21 -6.12
CA GLU A 39 -8.68 2.86 -6.40
C GLU A 39 -7.80 4.06 -6.15
N THR A 40 -6.75 3.86 -5.39
CA THR A 40 -5.79 4.90 -5.06
C THR A 40 -4.41 4.45 -5.47
N ARG A 41 -3.68 5.31 -6.15
CA ARG A 41 -2.31 5.00 -6.51
C ARG A 41 -1.38 5.40 -5.39
N ILE A 42 -0.49 4.48 -5.05
CA ILE A 42 0.46 4.70 -3.98
C ILE A 42 1.86 4.38 -4.44
N ASN A 43 2.83 4.97 -3.78
CA ASN A 43 4.23 4.61 -3.93
C ASN A 43 4.72 4.03 -2.62
N VAL A 44 5.55 3.00 -2.70
CA VAL A 44 6.16 2.40 -1.52
C VAL A 44 7.65 2.29 -1.75
N VAL A 45 8.42 2.86 -0.86
CA VAL A 45 9.87 2.77 -0.88
C VAL A 45 10.36 2.59 0.55
N GLN A 46 11.18 1.58 0.76
CA GLN A 46 11.73 1.29 2.09
C GLN A 46 10.64 1.24 3.16
N MET A 47 9.57 0.53 2.87
CA MET A 47 8.43 0.34 3.77
C MET A 47 7.66 1.63 4.08
N LYS A 48 7.91 2.69 3.35
CA LYS A 48 7.16 3.92 3.48
C LYS A 48 6.15 4.04 2.36
N MET A 49 4.91 4.23 2.73
CA MET A 49 3.83 4.38 1.76
C MET A 49 3.49 5.86 1.61
N VAL A 50 3.43 6.31 0.37
CA VAL A 50 3.05 7.67 0.03
C VAL A 50 1.95 7.61 -1.00
N VAL A 51 0.91 8.40 -0.81
CA VAL A 51 -0.18 8.48 -1.79
C VAL A 51 0.32 9.29 -2.97
N SER A 52 0.23 8.68 -4.15
CA SER A 52 0.77 9.27 -5.38
C SER A 52 -0.28 10.05 -6.17
N ASP A 53 -1.50 9.96 -5.77
CA ASP A 53 -2.61 10.48 -6.55
C ASP A 53 -2.71 12.00 -6.52
#